data_83f7a1156d102f3c9d6ee4fd16ece902
#
_entry.id   83f7a1156d102f3c9d6ee4fd16ece902
#
_cell.length_a   1.000
_cell.length_b   1.000
_cell.length_c   1.000
_cell.angle_alpha   90.00
_cell.angle_beta   90.00
_cell.angle_gamma   90.00
#
_symmetry.space_group_name_H-M   'P 1'
#
loop_
_entity.id
_entity.type
_entity.pdbx_description
1 polymer ?
#
loop_
_entity_poly.entity_id
_entity_poly.type
_entity_poly.pdbx_seq_one_letter_code
_entity_poly.pdbx_strand_id
1 'polypeptide(L)'
;MPQPGVAWPRVRQVLEEKLEVIAQEFGVDKAADVMDSVEADPIFEVVDVPEYLLNGDPMTVIIPRVRAHNQIISADLWISRDNSTYTLVGTELNVQTGGTLTQQLDATSAKYQAQSVTFDALGPDIATALDLTADTTNWMLGRQLCVISSTAGVEICFVQEVTSLGGASYRLDGLVRARYDTMRVTHPVGAKVFIFENTAIEFIQDILLVPNEDLYAKTQPNASSGQLPLSSVSPVATVLRGKGTTPMNPIALHVTAPVKAAPAYATGQDISVAWGYRSTVLPKTGAGLQSSGTVTAVSPVVGTFTLEFLTTGNVVKRTVSQTSSTYTYTNANLVSDFGSEPSSFKVRVTLTNGGFASDPIEMTVVKV
;
A
#
# COMPACT_ATOMS: atom_id res chain seq x y z
N MET A 1 -30.54 42.63 -17.71
CA MET A 1 -29.16 42.99 -17.32
C MET A 1 -29.12 43.01 -15.79
N PRO A 2 -28.23 42.28 -15.13
CA PRO A 2 -28.09 42.37 -13.68
C PRO A 2 -27.58 43.74 -13.33
N GLN A 3 -28.19 44.39 -12.32
CA GLN A 3 -27.72 45.70 -11.83
C GLN A 3 -26.32 45.54 -11.23
N PRO A 4 -25.35 46.34 -11.62
CA PRO A 4 -24.04 46.35 -11.01
C PRO A 4 -24.14 46.93 -9.58
N GLY A 5 -23.77 46.14 -8.60
CA GLY A 5 -23.63 46.64 -7.22
C GLY A 5 -24.29 45.82 -6.12
N VAL A 6 -24.95 44.72 -6.39
CA VAL A 6 -25.45 43.84 -5.33
C VAL A 6 -24.33 42.87 -4.94
N ALA A 7 -23.70 43.11 -3.80
CA ALA A 7 -22.66 42.25 -3.26
C ALA A 7 -23.25 40.85 -2.96
N TRP A 8 -22.59 39.79 -3.38
CA TRP A 8 -22.94 38.41 -3.11
C TRP A 8 -23.36 38.10 -1.65
N PRO A 9 -22.78 38.75 -0.62
CA PRO A 9 -23.24 38.57 0.75
C PRO A 9 -24.71 38.95 1.00
N ARG A 10 -25.24 39.99 0.29
CA ARG A 10 -26.64 40.36 0.42
C ARG A 10 -27.61 39.35 -0.24
N VAL A 11 -27.20 38.75 -1.35
CA VAL A 11 -28.01 37.70 -2.00
C VAL A 11 -28.09 36.46 -1.11
N ARG A 12 -26.99 36.11 -0.48
CA ARG A 12 -26.94 35.00 0.50
C ARG A 12 -27.86 35.27 1.71
N GLN A 13 -27.77 36.41 2.30
CA GLN A 13 -28.60 36.77 3.45
C GLN A 13 -30.10 36.77 3.12
N VAL A 14 -30.51 37.23 1.94
CA VAL A 14 -31.90 37.21 1.49
C VAL A 14 -32.38 35.77 1.21
N LEU A 15 -31.52 34.89 0.74
CA LEU A 15 -31.84 33.45 0.54
C LEU A 15 -32.00 32.74 1.89
N GLU A 16 -31.13 33.02 2.85
CA GLU A 16 -31.21 32.46 4.20
C GLU A 16 -32.48 32.91 4.91
N GLU A 17 -32.82 34.23 4.86
CA GLU A 17 -34.06 34.76 5.41
C GLU A 17 -35.32 34.18 4.78
N LYS A 18 -35.31 33.90 3.45
CA LYS A 18 -36.44 33.27 2.77
C LYS A 18 -36.58 31.80 3.11
N LEU A 19 -35.49 31.09 3.29
CA LEU A 19 -35.49 29.69 3.73
C LEU A 19 -35.99 29.56 5.17
N GLU A 20 -35.64 30.50 6.06
CA GLU A 20 -36.22 30.53 7.42
C GLU A 20 -37.73 30.75 7.43
N VAL A 21 -38.26 31.63 6.59
CA VAL A 21 -39.67 31.91 6.47
C VAL A 21 -40.40 30.66 5.93
N ILE A 22 -39.88 29.99 4.91
CA ILE A 22 -40.46 28.78 4.37
C ILE A 22 -40.45 27.65 5.41
N ALA A 23 -39.38 27.48 6.17
CA ALA A 23 -39.32 26.49 7.23
C ALA A 23 -40.33 26.74 8.35
N GLN A 24 -40.59 27.99 8.71
CA GLN A 24 -41.61 28.37 9.70
C GLN A 24 -43.03 28.17 9.17
N GLU A 25 -43.29 28.48 7.89
CA GLU A 25 -44.64 28.30 7.29
C GLU A 25 -45.05 26.83 7.12
N PHE A 26 -44.08 25.94 6.89
CA PHE A 26 -44.33 24.52 6.62
C PHE A 26 -44.08 23.60 7.82
N GLY A 27 -43.76 24.17 9.01
CA GLY A 27 -43.51 23.37 10.22
C GLY A 27 -42.34 22.36 10.06
N VAL A 28 -41.48 22.62 9.11
CA VAL A 28 -40.23 21.81 8.95
C VAL A 28 -39.28 22.39 9.96
N ASP A 29 -38.85 21.57 10.90
CA ASP A 29 -37.67 21.92 11.71
C ASP A 29 -36.59 22.46 10.77
N LYS A 30 -36.01 23.65 11.15
CA LYS A 30 -34.87 24.19 10.40
C LYS A 30 -34.05 23.03 9.88
N ALA A 31 -34.01 22.88 8.56
CA ALA A 31 -33.01 21.98 7.99
C ALA A 31 -31.69 22.40 8.65
N ALA A 32 -31.27 21.59 9.58
CA ALA A 32 -30.09 21.83 10.40
C ALA A 32 -29.02 22.34 9.47
N ASP A 33 -28.45 23.46 9.78
CA ASP A 33 -27.51 24.24 8.99
C ASP A 33 -26.92 23.49 7.81
N VAL A 34 -27.59 23.61 6.65
CA VAL A 34 -27.18 22.91 5.40
C VAL A 34 -25.84 23.44 4.86
N MET A 35 -25.26 24.34 5.60
CA MET A 35 -23.97 24.92 5.36
C MET A 35 -22.98 24.52 6.46
N ASP A 36 -22.99 23.23 6.80
CA ASP A 36 -21.94 22.69 7.64
C ASP A 36 -20.57 23.03 7.08
N SER A 37 -19.68 23.42 7.98
CA SER A 37 -18.28 23.65 7.66
C SER A 37 -17.74 22.47 6.88
N VAL A 38 -17.03 22.73 5.78
CA VAL A 38 -16.34 21.68 5.04
C VAL A 38 -15.40 20.97 6.01
N GLU A 39 -15.58 19.67 6.19
CA GLU A 39 -14.76 18.87 7.09
C GLU A 39 -13.55 18.30 6.36
N ALA A 40 -12.47 18.11 7.12
CA ALA A 40 -11.28 17.44 6.60
C ALA A 40 -11.60 15.97 6.27
N ASP A 41 -10.89 15.42 5.28
CA ASP A 41 -10.94 14.00 5.01
C ASP A 41 -10.58 13.21 6.28
N PRO A 42 -11.39 12.25 6.72
CA PRO A 42 -11.16 11.52 7.97
C PRO A 42 -9.84 10.74 7.94
N ILE A 43 -9.50 10.20 6.79
CA ILE A 43 -8.22 9.55 6.52
C ILE A 43 -7.77 9.83 5.08
N PHE A 44 -6.48 10.00 4.92
CA PHE A 44 -5.77 9.90 3.65
C PHE A 44 -4.35 9.40 3.89
N GLU A 45 -3.66 9.00 2.82
CA GLU A 45 -2.30 8.48 2.89
C GLU A 45 -1.49 8.90 1.67
N VAL A 46 -0.17 8.82 1.77
CA VAL A 46 0.75 8.94 0.64
C VAL A 46 1.38 7.59 0.41
N VAL A 47 1.13 7.00 -0.75
CA VAL A 47 1.61 5.66 -1.10
C VAL A 47 2.58 5.75 -2.25
N ASP A 48 3.82 5.37 -1.98
CA ASP A 48 4.87 5.17 -2.97
C ASP A 48 4.62 3.83 -3.68
N VAL A 49 4.30 3.89 -4.97
CA VAL A 49 3.88 2.72 -5.74
C VAL A 49 4.94 2.24 -6.72
N PRO A 50 4.98 0.94 -7.03
CA PRO A 50 5.98 0.39 -7.95
C PRO A 50 5.78 0.86 -9.40
N GLU A 51 6.89 1.00 -10.12
CA GLU A 51 6.97 1.42 -11.53
C GLU A 51 5.97 0.67 -12.45
N TYR A 52 5.78 -0.62 -12.26
CA TYR A 52 4.90 -1.40 -13.13
C TYR A 52 3.40 -1.15 -12.91
N LEU A 53 3.00 -0.50 -11.81
CA LEU A 53 1.66 0.08 -11.68
C LEU A 53 1.52 1.37 -12.49
N LEU A 54 2.62 2.02 -12.82
CA LEU A 54 2.72 3.39 -13.31
C LEU A 54 3.06 3.51 -14.80
N ASN A 55 2.96 2.45 -15.57
CA ASN A 55 3.34 2.46 -16.99
C ASN A 55 4.80 2.88 -17.27
N GLY A 56 5.71 2.70 -16.31
CA GLY A 56 7.13 2.98 -16.45
C GLY A 56 7.58 4.33 -15.89
N ASP A 57 6.71 5.05 -15.19
CA ASP A 57 7.11 6.26 -14.49
C ASP A 57 7.79 5.89 -13.15
N PRO A 58 9.07 6.27 -12.93
CA PRO A 58 9.86 5.76 -11.81
C PRO A 58 9.54 6.40 -10.46
N MET A 59 8.90 7.55 -10.44
CA MET A 59 8.64 8.29 -9.20
C MET A 59 7.23 8.87 -9.18
N THR A 60 6.29 8.06 -8.76
CA THR A 60 4.90 8.48 -8.63
C THR A 60 4.32 8.01 -7.32
N VAL A 61 3.48 8.84 -6.73
CA VAL A 61 2.72 8.50 -5.54
C VAL A 61 1.23 8.53 -5.83
N ILE A 62 0.48 7.74 -5.12
CA ILE A 62 -0.96 7.86 -5.03
C ILE A 62 -1.33 8.43 -3.66
N ILE A 63 -2.39 9.24 -3.62
CA ILE A 63 -2.91 9.78 -2.37
C ILE A 63 -4.36 9.31 -2.21
N PRO A 64 -4.57 8.06 -1.76
CA PRO A 64 -5.92 7.59 -1.49
C PRO A 64 -6.51 8.36 -0.31
N ARG A 65 -7.80 8.72 -0.45
CA ARG A 65 -8.52 9.49 0.56
C ARG A 65 -9.95 9.02 0.73
N VAL A 66 -10.50 9.17 1.92
CA VAL A 66 -11.90 8.95 2.25
C VAL A 66 -12.51 10.30 2.61
N ARG A 67 -13.57 10.70 1.92
CA ARG A 67 -14.26 11.96 2.22
C ARG A 67 -15.16 11.83 3.44
N ALA A 68 -15.34 12.92 4.19
CA ALA A 68 -16.17 12.93 5.38
C ALA A 68 -17.67 12.75 5.06
N HIS A 69 -18.16 13.36 3.97
CA HIS A 69 -19.58 13.31 3.59
C HIS A 69 -19.77 13.54 2.08
N ASN A 70 -20.98 13.25 1.59
CA ASN A 70 -21.36 13.30 0.17
C ASN A 70 -21.31 14.71 -0.47
N GLN A 71 -21.29 15.78 0.33
CA GLN A 71 -21.20 17.14 -0.20
C GLN A 71 -19.78 17.52 -0.65
N ILE A 72 -18.75 16.78 -0.23
CA ILE A 72 -17.39 16.94 -0.71
C ILE A 72 -17.31 16.33 -2.10
N ILE A 73 -17.07 17.17 -3.10
CA ILE A 73 -17.04 16.81 -4.52
C ILE A 73 -15.64 16.55 -5.07
N SER A 74 -14.63 17.16 -4.46
CA SER A 74 -13.22 17.01 -4.84
C SER A 74 -12.30 17.34 -3.67
N ALA A 75 -11.00 17.17 -3.86
CA ALA A 75 -10.00 17.74 -2.96
C ALA A 75 -8.82 18.28 -3.77
N ASP A 76 -8.31 19.42 -3.37
CA ASP A 76 -7.04 19.92 -3.86
C ASP A 76 -5.91 19.20 -3.15
N LEU A 77 -4.96 18.68 -3.92
CA LEU A 77 -3.80 17.98 -3.42
C LEU A 77 -2.61 18.95 -3.32
N TRP A 78 -2.09 19.09 -2.13
CA TRP A 78 -0.96 19.95 -1.83
C TRP A 78 0.20 19.13 -1.31
N ILE A 79 1.41 19.45 -1.78
CA ILE A 79 2.63 18.82 -1.30
C ILE A 79 3.64 19.84 -0.82
N SER A 80 4.49 19.39 0.07
CA SER A 80 5.62 20.14 0.63
C SER A 80 6.79 19.19 0.90
N ARG A 81 8.01 19.72 0.79
CA ARG A 81 9.26 19.03 1.18
C ARG A 81 9.78 19.46 2.54
N ASP A 82 9.28 20.58 3.05
CA ASP A 82 9.75 21.22 4.28
C ASP A 82 8.64 21.36 5.34
N ASN A 83 7.44 20.84 5.06
CA ASN A 83 6.24 20.97 5.88
C ASN A 83 5.81 22.43 6.16
N SER A 84 6.30 23.37 5.37
CA SER A 84 5.98 24.81 5.53
C SER A 84 5.43 25.43 4.26
N THR A 85 6.07 25.18 3.13
CA THR A 85 5.68 25.72 1.83
C THR A 85 4.97 24.64 1.03
N TYR A 86 3.67 24.80 0.82
CA TYR A 86 2.83 23.85 0.10
C TYR A 86 2.56 24.33 -1.33
N THR A 87 2.72 23.42 -2.29
CA THR A 87 2.42 23.65 -3.71
C THR A 87 1.22 22.81 -4.11
N LEU A 88 0.24 23.41 -4.77
CA LEU A 88 -0.89 22.72 -5.37
C LEU A 88 -0.38 21.86 -6.54
N VAL A 89 -0.72 20.58 -6.54
CA VAL A 89 -0.28 19.63 -7.57
C VAL A 89 -1.42 19.12 -8.42
N GLY A 90 -2.64 19.26 -7.97
CA GLY A 90 -3.82 18.86 -8.71
C GLY A 90 -5.08 18.91 -7.86
N THR A 91 -6.20 18.65 -8.52
CA THR A 91 -7.50 18.48 -7.87
C THR A 91 -8.01 17.09 -8.20
N GLU A 92 -8.26 16.28 -7.17
CA GLU A 92 -8.74 14.92 -7.30
C GLU A 92 -10.26 14.87 -7.12
N LEU A 93 -10.94 14.21 -8.06
CA LEU A 93 -12.36 13.96 -8.01
C LEU A 93 -12.69 12.60 -7.37
N ASN A 94 -11.76 11.66 -7.46
CA ASN A 94 -11.95 10.31 -6.96
C ASN A 94 -11.82 10.24 -5.43
N VAL A 95 -12.69 9.46 -4.84
CA VAL A 95 -12.66 9.11 -3.43
C VAL A 95 -12.68 7.60 -3.30
N GLN A 96 -12.05 7.08 -2.25
CA GLN A 96 -11.97 5.66 -2.02
C GLN A 96 -12.95 5.25 -0.92
N THR A 97 -13.46 4.04 -1.03
CA THR A 97 -14.03 3.33 0.11
C THR A 97 -12.94 3.03 1.11
N GLY A 98 -13.16 3.30 2.37
CA GLY A 98 -12.12 3.00 3.37
C GLY A 98 -12.55 3.26 4.80
N GLY A 99 -11.61 3.05 5.70
CA GLY A 99 -11.83 3.14 7.14
C GLY A 99 -10.60 2.75 7.95
N THR A 100 -10.83 2.18 9.13
CA THR A 100 -9.78 1.73 10.04
C THR A 100 -10.01 0.30 10.49
N LEU A 101 -8.95 -0.51 10.58
CA LEU A 101 -9.02 -1.89 11.06
C LEU A 101 -9.53 -1.95 12.48
N THR A 102 -10.50 -2.82 12.74
CA THR A 102 -11.02 -3.17 14.07
C THR A 102 -10.38 -4.43 14.63
N GLN A 103 -9.67 -5.18 13.79
CA GLN A 103 -8.94 -6.39 14.14
C GLN A 103 -7.50 -6.28 13.66
N GLN A 104 -6.55 -6.81 14.44
CA GLN A 104 -5.16 -6.93 14.01
C GLN A 104 -5.04 -7.90 12.83
N LEU A 105 -4.25 -7.55 11.85
CA LEU A 105 -3.93 -8.38 10.69
C LEU A 105 -2.48 -8.86 10.78
N ASP A 106 -2.27 -10.11 11.20
CA ASP A 106 -0.95 -10.65 11.46
C ASP A 106 -0.12 -10.93 10.19
N ALA A 107 1.19 -10.72 10.29
CA ALA A 107 2.14 -11.03 9.22
C ALA A 107 2.37 -12.54 9.00
N THR A 108 1.97 -13.39 9.98
CA THR A 108 2.31 -14.81 10.04
C THR A 108 1.53 -15.70 9.08
N SER A 109 0.44 -15.20 8.52
CA SER A 109 -0.41 -15.98 7.65
C SER A 109 0.25 -16.26 6.28
N ALA A 110 -0.08 -17.39 5.67
CA ALA A 110 0.53 -17.84 4.44
C ALA A 110 0.34 -16.82 3.30
N LYS A 111 1.39 -16.54 2.55
CA LYS A 111 1.45 -15.49 1.52
C LYS A 111 0.35 -15.57 0.45
N TYR A 112 -0.12 -16.77 0.15
CA TYR A 112 -1.08 -17.05 -0.92
C TYR A 112 -2.43 -17.57 -0.42
N GLN A 113 -2.65 -17.60 0.88
CA GLN A 113 -3.96 -17.94 1.43
C GLN A 113 -4.79 -16.67 1.55
N ALA A 114 -5.99 -16.74 1.03
CA ALA A 114 -6.98 -15.71 1.23
C ALA A 114 -7.26 -15.53 2.73
N GLN A 115 -7.24 -14.29 3.18
CA GLN A 115 -7.48 -13.92 4.56
C GLN A 115 -8.68 -12.99 4.64
N SER A 116 -9.20 -12.84 5.83
CA SER A 116 -10.26 -11.87 6.11
C SER A 116 -9.86 -11.03 7.32
N VAL A 117 -10.28 -9.78 7.31
CA VAL A 117 -10.06 -8.84 8.43
C VAL A 117 -11.23 -7.86 8.51
N THR A 118 -11.58 -7.43 9.71
CA THR A 118 -12.67 -6.47 9.93
C THR A 118 -12.16 -5.05 10.03
N PHE A 119 -12.98 -4.11 9.55
CA PHE A 119 -12.72 -2.67 9.63
C PHE A 119 -14.03 -1.90 9.82
N ASP A 120 -13.94 -0.72 10.40
CA ASP A 120 -15.04 0.23 10.44
C ASP A 120 -14.87 1.24 9.32
N ALA A 121 -15.88 1.37 8.47
CA ALA A 121 -15.92 2.32 7.38
C ALA A 121 -16.02 3.75 7.90
N LEU A 122 -15.29 4.64 7.25
CA LEU A 122 -15.34 6.08 7.44
C LEU A 122 -15.88 6.71 6.14
N GLY A 123 -16.78 7.67 6.30
CA GLY A 123 -17.40 8.32 5.14
C GLY A 123 -18.47 7.49 4.42
N PRO A 124 -19.03 8.03 3.34
CA PRO A 124 -20.23 7.47 2.70
C PRO A 124 -19.97 6.44 1.57
N ASP A 125 -18.73 6.22 1.16
CA ASP A 125 -18.41 5.60 -0.14
C ASP A 125 -18.23 4.07 -0.11
N ILE A 126 -18.81 3.37 0.85
CA ILE A 126 -18.63 1.91 0.98
C ILE A 126 -19.30 1.10 -0.15
N ALA A 127 -20.34 1.65 -0.74
CA ALA A 127 -21.12 0.93 -1.76
C ALA A 127 -20.40 0.74 -3.11
N THR A 128 -19.24 1.33 -3.29
CA THR A 128 -18.45 1.25 -4.54
C THR A 128 -17.55 0.01 -4.59
N ALA A 129 -17.42 -0.74 -3.50
CA ALA A 129 -16.61 -1.95 -3.47
C ALA A 129 -17.21 -3.05 -4.36
N LEU A 130 -16.33 -3.73 -5.13
CA LEU A 130 -16.75 -4.81 -6.03
C LEU A 130 -16.93 -6.13 -5.28
N ASP A 131 -17.89 -6.92 -5.75
CA ASP A 131 -17.99 -8.34 -5.42
C ASP A 131 -17.34 -9.16 -6.55
N LEU A 132 -16.20 -9.78 -6.27
CA LEU A 132 -15.45 -10.64 -7.18
C LEU A 132 -15.48 -12.12 -6.77
N THR A 133 -16.44 -12.53 -5.94
CA THR A 133 -16.58 -13.93 -5.48
C THR A 133 -16.82 -14.90 -6.65
N ALA A 134 -17.61 -14.49 -7.64
CA ALA A 134 -17.86 -15.23 -8.86
C ALA A 134 -16.79 -15.01 -9.96
N ASP A 135 -15.91 -14.01 -9.81
CA ASP A 135 -14.89 -13.62 -10.79
C ASP A 135 -13.47 -13.72 -10.22
N THR A 136 -13.07 -14.94 -9.93
CA THR A 136 -11.75 -15.22 -9.34
C THR A 136 -10.59 -14.80 -10.24
N THR A 137 -10.80 -14.71 -11.56
CA THR A 137 -9.78 -14.25 -12.51
C THR A 137 -9.48 -12.77 -12.28
N ASN A 138 -10.48 -11.90 -12.28
CA ASN A 138 -10.31 -10.48 -12.03
C ASN A 138 -9.83 -10.19 -10.61
N TRP A 139 -10.28 -10.97 -9.60
CA TRP A 139 -9.74 -10.91 -8.26
C TRP A 139 -8.23 -11.16 -8.23
N MET A 140 -7.77 -12.28 -8.81
CA MET A 140 -6.36 -12.65 -8.82
C MET A 140 -5.49 -11.76 -9.71
N LEU A 141 -6.10 -11.04 -10.66
CA LEU A 141 -5.45 -10.00 -11.47
C LEU A 141 -5.40 -8.64 -10.77
N GLY A 142 -6.00 -8.52 -9.59
CA GLY A 142 -5.96 -7.28 -8.79
C GLY A 142 -6.87 -6.19 -9.32
N ARG A 143 -8.04 -6.54 -9.86
CA ARG A 143 -9.03 -5.55 -10.28
C ARG A 143 -9.47 -4.67 -9.13
N GLN A 144 -9.61 -5.24 -7.91
CA GLN A 144 -9.87 -4.49 -6.70
C GLN A 144 -8.66 -4.56 -5.77
N LEU A 145 -8.13 -3.41 -5.42
CA LEU A 145 -6.98 -3.22 -4.55
C LEU A 145 -7.42 -2.75 -3.17
N CYS A 146 -6.64 -3.13 -2.17
CA CYS A 146 -6.71 -2.59 -0.84
C CYS A 146 -5.33 -2.12 -0.41
N VAL A 147 -5.20 -0.85 0.00
CA VAL A 147 -4.02 -0.33 0.68
C VAL A 147 -4.29 -0.35 2.17
N ILE A 148 -3.42 -0.99 2.93
CA ILE A 148 -3.44 -0.96 4.39
C ILE A 148 -2.18 -0.23 4.86
N SER A 149 -2.38 0.86 5.60
CA SER A 149 -1.29 1.72 6.09
C SER A 149 -1.29 1.79 7.61
N SER A 150 -0.12 1.63 8.20
CA SER A 150 0.11 1.74 9.64
C SER A 150 1.55 2.17 9.92
N THR A 151 1.90 2.37 11.18
CA THR A 151 3.29 2.63 11.60
C THR A 151 4.24 1.47 11.28
N ALA A 152 3.72 0.25 11.03
CA ALA A 152 4.52 -0.91 10.61
C ALA A 152 4.88 -0.87 9.12
N GLY A 153 4.18 -0.07 8.32
CA GLY A 153 4.40 0.08 6.88
C GLY A 153 3.12 0.14 6.09
N VAL A 154 3.28 0.26 4.77
CA VAL A 154 2.19 0.25 3.79
C VAL A 154 2.21 -1.07 3.04
N GLU A 155 1.06 -1.72 2.94
CA GLU A 155 0.88 -2.98 2.23
C GLU A 155 -0.24 -2.87 1.20
N ILE A 156 0.00 -3.34 -0.02
CA ILE A 156 -1.00 -3.47 -1.07
C ILE A 156 -1.49 -4.91 -1.11
N CYS A 157 -2.80 -5.08 -1.08
CA CYS A 157 -3.47 -6.38 -1.13
C CYS A 157 -4.45 -6.42 -2.30
N PHE A 158 -4.79 -7.62 -2.80
CA PHE A 158 -5.99 -7.83 -3.59
C PHE A 158 -7.14 -8.18 -2.65
N VAL A 159 -8.32 -7.71 -2.96
CA VAL A 159 -9.54 -7.95 -2.19
C VAL A 159 -10.57 -8.60 -3.10
N GLN A 160 -11.22 -9.66 -2.61
CA GLN A 160 -12.28 -10.35 -3.34
C GLN A 160 -13.64 -9.70 -3.13
N GLU A 161 -13.98 -9.39 -1.88
CA GLU A 161 -15.28 -8.87 -1.49
C GLU A 161 -15.17 -8.01 -0.24
N VAL A 162 -16.10 -7.07 -0.09
CA VAL A 162 -16.34 -6.29 1.12
C VAL A 162 -17.71 -6.62 1.65
N THR A 163 -17.77 -7.43 2.72
CA THR A 163 -19.03 -7.91 3.32
C THR A 163 -19.46 -6.98 4.45
N SER A 164 -20.72 -6.49 4.40
CA SER A 164 -21.30 -5.72 5.51
C SER A 164 -21.60 -6.63 6.70
N LEU A 165 -21.21 -6.18 7.88
CA LEU A 165 -21.54 -6.82 9.16
C LEU A 165 -22.63 -6.08 9.94
N GLY A 166 -23.09 -4.95 9.38
CA GLY A 166 -24.09 -4.07 9.96
C GLY A 166 -23.50 -2.78 10.54
N GLY A 167 -24.26 -1.69 10.44
CA GLY A 167 -23.76 -0.35 10.81
C GLY A 167 -22.58 0.06 9.95
N ALA A 168 -21.54 0.59 10.58
CA ALA A 168 -20.28 0.98 9.92
C ALA A 168 -19.27 -0.18 9.83
N SER A 169 -19.60 -1.36 10.34
CA SER A 169 -18.65 -2.49 10.41
C SER A 169 -18.71 -3.35 9.16
N TYR A 170 -17.54 -3.65 8.62
CA TYR A 170 -17.36 -4.43 7.39
C TYR A 170 -16.23 -5.44 7.54
N ARG A 171 -16.20 -6.42 6.64
CA ARG A 171 -15.13 -7.39 6.54
C ARG A 171 -14.57 -7.40 5.13
N LEU A 172 -13.25 -7.33 5.03
CA LEU A 172 -12.52 -7.63 3.81
C LEU A 172 -12.36 -9.12 3.70
N ASP A 173 -12.85 -9.70 2.61
CA ASP A 173 -12.76 -11.12 2.34
C ASP A 173 -11.84 -11.41 1.15
N GLY A 174 -11.17 -12.55 1.18
CA GLY A 174 -10.27 -12.96 0.13
C GLY A 174 -9.05 -12.04 -0.03
N LEU A 175 -8.48 -11.53 1.05
CA LEU A 175 -7.26 -10.74 1.00
C LEU A 175 -6.08 -11.58 0.52
N VAL A 176 -5.45 -11.17 -0.57
CA VAL A 176 -4.18 -11.72 -1.05
C VAL A 176 -3.10 -10.66 -0.83
N ARG A 177 -2.27 -10.89 0.16
CA ARG A 177 -1.37 -9.90 0.76
C ARG A 177 -0.04 -9.71 0.02
N ALA A 178 0.69 -8.65 0.37
CA ALA A 178 2.02 -8.32 -0.11
C ALA A 178 2.09 -8.27 -1.66
N ARG A 179 1.18 -7.53 -2.27
CA ARG A 179 1.17 -7.32 -3.71
C ARG A 179 2.07 -6.17 -4.11
N TYR A 180 2.49 -6.19 -5.36
CA TYR A 180 3.34 -5.15 -5.94
C TYR A 180 4.62 -4.89 -5.13
N ASP A 181 5.23 -5.98 -4.62
CA ASP A 181 6.47 -5.95 -3.83
C ASP A 181 6.39 -5.14 -2.52
N THR A 182 5.18 -4.93 -2.00
CA THR A 182 5.01 -4.40 -0.65
C THR A 182 5.32 -5.48 0.38
N MET A 183 5.80 -5.06 1.55
CA MET A 183 6.10 -5.98 2.65
C MET A 183 4.83 -6.43 3.35
N ARG A 184 4.78 -7.72 3.68
CA ARG A 184 3.80 -8.24 4.61
C ARG A 184 4.22 -7.87 6.04
N VAL A 185 3.44 -7.03 6.68
CA VAL A 185 3.65 -6.61 8.06
C VAL A 185 2.43 -6.93 8.93
N THR A 186 2.60 -6.93 10.24
CA THR A 186 1.47 -6.97 11.15
C THR A 186 0.87 -5.57 11.25
N HIS A 187 -0.37 -5.43 10.81
CA HIS A 187 -1.10 -4.18 10.93
C HIS A 187 -1.92 -4.20 12.23
N PRO A 188 -1.71 -3.23 13.14
CA PRO A 188 -2.48 -3.14 14.38
C PRO A 188 -3.92 -2.68 14.11
N VAL A 189 -4.79 -2.82 15.11
CA VAL A 189 -6.08 -2.13 15.16
C VAL A 189 -5.87 -0.62 14.95
N GLY A 190 -6.76 0.03 14.20
CA GLY A 190 -6.64 1.45 13.83
C GLY A 190 -5.80 1.71 12.57
N ALA A 191 -5.19 0.68 11.95
CA ALA A 191 -4.53 0.84 10.65
C ALA A 191 -5.53 1.35 9.60
N LYS A 192 -5.10 2.30 8.77
CA LYS A 192 -5.92 2.88 7.70
C LYS A 192 -6.13 1.85 6.59
N VAL A 193 -7.32 1.82 6.03
CA VAL A 193 -7.73 0.95 4.93
C VAL A 193 -8.31 1.79 3.81
N PHE A 194 -7.86 1.56 2.58
CA PHE A 194 -8.40 2.19 1.37
C PHE A 194 -8.65 1.12 0.32
N ILE A 195 -9.84 1.14 -0.29
CA ILE A 195 -10.29 0.14 -1.26
C ILE A 195 -10.66 0.87 -2.55
N PHE A 196 -10.15 0.40 -3.69
CA PHE A 196 -10.40 1.02 -4.99
C PHE A 196 -10.19 0.03 -6.13
N GLU A 197 -10.81 0.30 -7.27
CA GLU A 197 -10.52 -0.42 -8.51
C GLU A 197 -9.16 0.03 -9.07
N ASN A 198 -8.38 -0.89 -9.62
CA ASN A 198 -7.07 -0.58 -10.21
C ASN A 198 -7.13 0.38 -11.40
N THR A 199 -8.31 0.52 -12.02
CA THR A 199 -8.57 1.47 -13.12
C THR A 199 -8.91 2.87 -12.63
N ALA A 200 -9.22 3.03 -11.34
CA ALA A 200 -9.61 4.30 -10.71
C ALA A 200 -8.45 4.95 -9.92
N ILE A 201 -7.22 4.52 -10.15
CA ILE A 201 -6.04 5.09 -9.49
C ILE A 201 -5.66 6.37 -10.23
N GLU A 202 -5.71 7.49 -9.52
CA GLU A 202 -5.12 8.75 -9.97
C GLU A 202 -3.70 8.89 -9.43
N PHE A 203 -2.79 9.26 -10.30
CA PHE A 203 -1.37 9.41 -9.98
C PHE A 203 -0.98 10.88 -10.00
N ILE A 204 -0.16 11.28 -9.04
CA ILE A 204 0.50 12.59 -9.11
C ILE A 204 1.75 12.42 -9.97
N GLN A 205 1.71 12.93 -11.20
CA GLN A 205 2.74 12.71 -12.21
C GLN A 205 3.67 13.91 -12.44
N ASP A 206 3.21 15.12 -12.17
CA ASP A 206 3.91 16.35 -12.60
C ASP A 206 4.94 16.89 -11.60
N ILE A 207 5.40 16.05 -10.68
CA ILE A 207 6.32 16.48 -9.63
C ILE A 207 7.62 15.69 -9.76
N LEU A 208 8.73 16.40 -9.83
CA LEU A 208 10.03 15.77 -9.73
C LEU A 208 10.26 15.30 -8.28
N LEU A 209 9.88 14.06 -7.99
CA LEU A 209 10.13 13.41 -6.71
C LEU A 209 11.52 12.75 -6.72
N VAL A 210 12.23 12.84 -5.59
CA VAL A 210 13.57 12.29 -5.44
C VAL A 210 13.55 11.22 -4.36
N PRO A 211 14.20 10.05 -4.60
CA PRO A 211 14.30 9.00 -3.59
C PRO A 211 14.95 9.49 -2.29
N ASN A 212 14.46 8.98 -1.16
CA ASN A 212 14.84 9.36 0.21
C ASN A 212 14.53 10.81 0.59
N GLU A 213 13.61 11.44 -0.13
CA GLU A 213 13.10 12.76 0.18
C GLU A 213 11.90 12.66 1.13
N ASP A 214 11.81 13.58 2.09
CA ASP A 214 10.60 13.77 2.89
C ASP A 214 9.53 14.41 2.03
N LEU A 215 8.34 13.83 2.03
CA LEU A 215 7.16 14.37 1.39
C LEU A 215 6.04 14.54 2.42
N TYR A 216 5.51 15.75 2.47
CA TYR A 216 4.34 16.12 3.26
C TYR A 216 3.20 16.40 2.30
N ALA A 217 2.07 15.72 2.47
CA ALA A 217 0.88 15.93 1.67
C ALA A 217 -0.27 16.40 2.51
N LYS A 218 -1.16 17.20 1.90
CA LYS A 218 -2.45 17.60 2.45
C LYS A 218 -3.52 17.41 1.39
N THR A 219 -4.68 16.92 1.79
CA THR A 219 -5.89 16.92 0.99
C THR A 219 -6.81 18.01 1.49
N GLN A 220 -7.14 18.97 0.63
CA GLN A 220 -7.99 20.10 0.97
C GLN A 220 -9.37 19.91 0.34
N PRO A 221 -10.38 19.43 1.10
CA PRO A 221 -11.70 19.14 0.55
C PRO A 221 -12.42 20.38 0.01
N ASN A 222 -13.10 20.16 -1.12
CA ASN A 222 -13.94 21.13 -1.79
C ASN A 222 -15.40 20.65 -1.77
N ALA A 223 -16.29 21.49 -1.27
CA ALA A 223 -17.72 21.26 -1.29
C ALA A 223 -18.46 22.38 -2.01
N SER A 224 -19.73 22.18 -2.34
CA SER A 224 -20.55 23.24 -2.91
C SER A 224 -20.69 24.47 -2.01
N SER A 225 -20.53 24.28 -0.69
CA SER A 225 -20.55 25.34 0.33
C SER A 225 -19.24 26.13 0.45
N GLY A 226 -18.14 25.63 -0.09
CA GLY A 226 -16.82 26.25 -0.02
C GLY A 226 -15.68 25.23 0.06
N GLN A 227 -14.53 25.71 0.50
CA GLN A 227 -13.31 24.95 0.64
C GLN A 227 -12.80 25.01 2.07
N LEU A 228 -12.31 23.90 2.61
CA LEU A 228 -11.65 23.87 3.91
C LEU A 228 -10.36 24.71 3.85
N PRO A 229 -10.07 25.59 4.83
CA PRO A 229 -8.79 26.28 4.88
C PRO A 229 -7.62 25.28 4.95
N LEU A 230 -6.60 25.46 4.10
CA LEU A 230 -5.43 24.56 4.06
C LEU A 230 -4.70 24.44 5.40
N SER A 231 -4.75 25.51 6.22
CA SER A 231 -4.20 25.52 7.58
C SER A 231 -4.92 24.59 8.55
N SER A 232 -6.16 24.22 8.26
CA SER A 232 -6.97 23.30 9.08
C SER A 232 -6.70 21.84 8.74
N VAL A 233 -5.98 21.55 7.63
CA VAL A 233 -5.64 20.20 7.22
C VAL A 233 -4.32 19.78 7.82
N SER A 234 -4.30 18.70 8.57
CA SER A 234 -3.07 18.08 9.08
C SER A 234 -2.32 17.37 7.95
N PRO A 235 -0.99 17.53 7.84
CA PRO A 235 -0.22 16.82 6.82
C PRO A 235 -0.05 15.35 7.16
N VAL A 236 0.01 14.52 6.12
CA VAL A 236 0.58 13.17 6.19
C VAL A 236 2.02 13.25 5.67
N ALA A 237 2.95 12.71 6.45
CA ALA A 237 4.37 12.69 6.13
C ALA A 237 4.79 11.27 5.71
N THR A 238 5.62 11.18 4.68
CA THR A 238 6.26 9.93 4.26
C THR A 238 7.67 10.21 3.75
N VAL A 239 8.53 9.20 3.80
CA VAL A 239 9.83 9.22 3.12
C VAL A 239 9.68 8.44 1.82
N LEU A 240 9.91 9.09 0.71
CA LEU A 240 9.82 8.45 -0.60
C LEU A 240 10.97 7.46 -0.77
N ARG A 241 10.65 6.21 -0.95
CA ARG A 241 11.64 5.15 -1.19
C ARG A 241 11.97 4.98 -2.66
N GLY A 242 11.15 5.57 -3.55
CA GLY A 242 11.30 5.40 -4.98
C GLY A 242 11.02 3.96 -5.40
N LYS A 243 9.84 3.46 -5.11
CA LYS A 243 9.43 2.08 -5.45
C LYS A 243 9.58 1.77 -6.94
N GLY A 244 9.41 2.78 -7.80
CA GLY A 244 9.70 2.67 -9.22
C GLY A 244 11.17 2.42 -9.55
N THR A 245 12.10 2.82 -8.67
CA THR A 245 13.55 2.64 -8.85
C THR A 245 14.12 1.55 -7.94
N THR A 246 13.36 1.04 -6.96
CA THR A 246 13.80 -0.06 -6.12
C THR A 246 13.82 -1.37 -6.91
N PRO A 247 14.82 -2.22 -6.69
CA PRO A 247 14.86 -3.51 -7.34
C PRO A 247 13.68 -4.38 -6.90
N MET A 248 13.17 -5.20 -7.83
CA MET A 248 12.10 -6.15 -7.53
C MET A 248 12.57 -7.20 -6.53
N ASN A 249 11.66 -7.67 -5.69
CA ASN A 249 11.96 -8.69 -4.70
C ASN A 249 12.46 -9.98 -5.36
N PRO A 250 13.52 -10.62 -4.82
CA PRO A 250 13.89 -11.97 -5.20
C PRO A 250 12.73 -12.94 -4.98
N ILE A 251 12.68 -14.01 -5.78
CA ILE A 251 11.60 -15.01 -5.73
C ILE A 251 12.17 -16.42 -5.67
N ALA A 252 11.32 -17.41 -5.37
CA ALA A 252 11.63 -18.84 -5.46
C ALA A 252 12.92 -19.27 -4.74
N LEU A 253 13.22 -18.69 -3.56
CA LEU A 253 14.33 -19.13 -2.74
C LEU A 253 14.14 -20.59 -2.32
N HIS A 254 15.08 -21.44 -2.64
CA HIS A 254 15.03 -22.88 -2.35
C HIS A 254 16.42 -23.49 -2.16
N VAL A 255 16.47 -24.65 -1.52
CA VAL A 255 17.70 -25.45 -1.40
C VAL A 255 17.83 -26.31 -2.65
N THR A 256 18.97 -26.22 -3.34
CA THR A 256 19.28 -27.04 -4.53
C THR A 256 20.08 -28.28 -4.17
N ALA A 257 20.88 -28.23 -3.10
CA ALA A 257 21.63 -29.36 -2.56
C ALA A 257 21.75 -29.21 -1.03
N PRO A 258 21.52 -30.30 -0.26
CA PRO A 258 21.00 -31.57 -0.71
C PRO A 258 19.54 -31.49 -1.19
N VAL A 259 19.21 -32.25 -2.23
CA VAL A 259 17.84 -32.28 -2.74
C VAL A 259 16.94 -33.02 -1.75
N LYS A 260 15.96 -32.32 -1.20
CA LYS A 260 14.97 -32.81 -0.24
C LYS A 260 13.57 -32.31 -0.62
N ALA A 261 12.55 -32.97 -0.14
CA ALA A 261 11.16 -32.55 -0.35
C ALA A 261 10.82 -31.22 0.36
N ALA A 262 11.59 -30.86 1.40
CA ALA A 262 11.51 -29.58 2.11
C ALA A 262 12.92 -28.99 2.24
N PRO A 263 13.07 -27.69 2.52
CA PRO A 263 14.37 -27.07 2.79
C PRO A 263 15.03 -27.71 4.02
N ALA A 264 15.94 -28.66 3.79
CA ALA A 264 16.56 -29.44 4.84
C ALA A 264 18.00 -29.83 4.49
N TYR A 265 18.82 -30.13 5.51
CA TYR A 265 20.18 -30.63 5.38
C TYR A 265 20.46 -31.74 6.41
N ALA A 266 21.43 -32.60 6.13
CA ALA A 266 21.92 -33.59 7.07
C ALA A 266 23.28 -33.19 7.65
N THR A 267 23.66 -33.85 8.74
CA THR A 267 24.95 -33.61 9.41
C THR A 267 26.15 -33.69 8.42
N GLY A 268 27.03 -32.72 8.47
CA GLY A 268 28.25 -32.66 7.66
C GLY A 268 28.03 -32.22 6.22
N GLN A 269 26.83 -31.86 5.81
CA GLN A 269 26.53 -31.50 4.43
C GLN A 269 26.65 -29.99 4.17
N ASP A 270 27.21 -29.66 3.01
CA ASP A 270 27.11 -28.33 2.44
C ASP A 270 25.68 -28.06 1.96
N ILE A 271 25.24 -26.81 2.03
CA ILE A 271 23.90 -26.38 1.68
C ILE A 271 24.00 -25.41 0.52
N SER A 272 23.51 -25.80 -0.65
CA SER A 272 23.42 -24.91 -1.80
C SER A 272 22.01 -24.36 -1.91
N VAL A 273 21.93 -23.04 -2.03
CA VAL A 273 20.68 -22.30 -2.20
C VAL A 273 20.65 -21.59 -3.54
N ALA A 274 19.48 -21.47 -4.10
CA ALA A 274 19.24 -20.70 -5.31
C ALA A 274 17.97 -19.86 -5.17
N TRP A 275 17.90 -18.79 -5.92
CA TRP A 275 16.73 -17.92 -6.01
C TRP A 275 16.57 -17.39 -7.42
N GLY A 276 15.34 -17.02 -7.76
CA GLY A 276 15.03 -16.31 -8.98
C GLY A 276 14.97 -14.81 -8.76
N TYR A 277 14.93 -14.09 -9.84
CA TYR A 277 14.64 -12.66 -9.86
C TYR A 277 13.63 -12.36 -10.97
N ARG A 278 12.89 -11.28 -10.81
CA ARG A 278 11.91 -10.83 -11.79
C ARG A 278 12.54 -9.76 -12.68
N SER A 279 12.07 -9.67 -13.92
CA SER A 279 12.44 -8.62 -14.85
C SER A 279 11.26 -7.68 -15.05
N THR A 280 11.52 -6.38 -15.13
CA THR A 280 10.55 -5.35 -15.48
C THR A 280 9.99 -5.53 -16.90
N VAL A 281 10.67 -6.30 -17.73
CA VAL A 281 10.28 -6.56 -19.12
C VAL A 281 9.18 -7.63 -19.25
N LEU A 282 8.86 -8.36 -18.17
CA LEU A 282 7.76 -9.33 -18.21
C LEU A 282 6.42 -8.61 -18.35
N PRO A 283 5.51 -9.13 -19.22
CA PRO A 283 4.22 -8.50 -19.42
C PRO A 283 3.46 -8.36 -18.10
N LYS A 284 2.79 -7.25 -17.93
CA LYS A 284 2.03 -6.85 -16.74
C LYS A 284 0.88 -7.80 -16.38
N THR A 285 0.48 -8.66 -17.31
CA THR A 285 -0.49 -9.72 -17.10
C THR A 285 0.05 -10.72 -16.08
N GLY A 286 -0.55 -10.74 -14.90
CA GLY A 286 -0.15 -11.63 -13.81
C GLY A 286 0.92 -11.08 -12.86
N ALA A 287 1.18 -9.77 -12.85
CA ALA A 287 2.11 -9.15 -11.91
C ALA A 287 1.81 -9.44 -10.43
N GLY A 288 0.59 -9.84 -10.12
CA GLY A 288 0.20 -10.31 -8.80
C GLY A 288 0.49 -11.77 -8.52
N LEU A 289 0.73 -12.57 -9.55
CA LEU A 289 1.02 -13.98 -9.40
C LEU A 289 2.52 -14.16 -9.26
N GLN A 290 3.02 -14.19 -8.05
CA GLN A 290 4.31 -14.79 -7.76
C GLN A 290 4.16 -16.30 -7.99
N SER A 291 4.24 -16.71 -9.25
CA SER A 291 4.25 -18.13 -9.57
C SER A 291 5.52 -18.75 -8.98
N SER A 292 5.41 -19.96 -8.47
CA SER A 292 6.56 -20.79 -8.14
C SER A 292 7.34 -21.25 -9.39
N GLY A 293 7.01 -20.71 -10.57
CA GLY A 293 7.65 -21.00 -11.83
C GLY A 293 9.04 -20.40 -11.95
N THR A 294 9.93 -21.10 -12.60
CA THR A 294 11.25 -20.60 -12.97
C THR A 294 11.07 -19.42 -13.93
N VAL A 295 11.27 -18.20 -13.44
CA VAL A 295 11.29 -17.01 -14.30
C VAL A 295 12.67 -16.96 -14.95
N THR A 296 12.74 -17.23 -16.22
CA THR A 296 13.97 -17.02 -17.00
C THR A 296 14.14 -15.52 -17.16
N ALA A 297 15.17 -14.97 -16.57
CA ALA A 297 15.48 -13.53 -16.70
C ALA A 297 15.78 -13.17 -18.16
N VAL A 298 15.05 -12.20 -18.67
CA VAL A 298 15.24 -11.68 -20.03
C VAL A 298 16.31 -10.58 -20.07
N SER A 299 16.71 -10.06 -18.92
CA SER A 299 17.70 -9.00 -18.77
C SER A 299 18.65 -9.31 -17.62
N PRO A 300 19.93 -8.92 -17.69
CA PRO A 300 20.84 -9.11 -16.57
C PRO A 300 20.30 -8.36 -15.35
N VAL A 301 20.37 -9.00 -14.18
CA VAL A 301 20.07 -8.35 -12.91
C VAL A 301 21.00 -7.19 -12.73
N VAL A 302 20.46 -6.00 -12.62
CA VAL A 302 21.23 -4.83 -12.24
C VAL A 302 21.18 -4.73 -10.73
N GLY A 303 22.30 -5.03 -10.07
CA GLY A 303 22.39 -4.96 -8.62
C GLY A 303 23.18 -6.10 -7.99
N THR A 304 23.21 -6.10 -6.68
CA THR A 304 23.94 -7.05 -5.83
C THR A 304 22.99 -7.72 -4.88
N PHE A 305 23.02 -9.06 -4.84
CA PHE A 305 22.30 -9.82 -3.84
C PHE A 305 23.07 -9.81 -2.52
N THR A 306 22.36 -9.50 -1.46
CA THR A 306 22.81 -9.68 -0.09
C THR A 306 22.12 -10.91 0.48
N LEU A 307 22.93 -11.92 0.82
CA LEU A 307 22.47 -13.12 1.52
C LEU A 307 22.83 -13.00 2.98
N GLU A 308 21.88 -13.28 3.83
CA GLU A 308 22.09 -13.38 5.26
C GLU A 308 21.70 -14.76 5.77
N PHE A 309 22.56 -15.34 6.59
CA PHE A 309 22.30 -16.57 7.35
C PHE A 309 22.03 -16.17 8.80
N LEU A 310 20.82 -16.49 9.29
CA LEU A 310 20.31 -15.99 10.57
C LEU A 310 19.88 -17.14 11.47
N THR A 311 19.95 -16.92 12.78
CA THR A 311 19.21 -17.78 13.72
C THR A 311 17.70 -17.65 13.48
N THR A 312 16.91 -18.59 13.99
CA THR A 312 15.43 -18.50 13.96
C THR A 312 14.92 -17.23 14.66
N GLY A 313 15.69 -16.68 15.60
CA GLY A 313 15.43 -15.39 16.27
C GLY A 313 15.90 -14.16 15.51
N ASN A 314 16.21 -14.28 14.20
CA ASN A 314 16.64 -13.18 13.31
C ASN A 314 18.01 -12.55 13.65
N VAL A 315 18.88 -13.23 14.39
CA VAL A 315 20.26 -12.75 14.60
C VAL A 315 21.12 -13.17 13.41
N VAL A 316 21.67 -12.20 12.70
CA VAL A 316 22.56 -12.43 11.54
C VAL A 316 23.86 -13.08 12.01
N LYS A 317 24.24 -14.18 11.39
CA LYS A 317 25.49 -14.93 11.64
C LYS A 317 26.51 -14.74 10.52
N ARG A 318 26.03 -14.63 9.29
CA ARG A 318 26.88 -14.36 8.11
C ARG A 318 26.13 -13.51 7.11
N THR A 319 26.85 -12.58 6.48
CA THR A 319 26.38 -11.81 5.32
C THR A 319 27.31 -12.07 4.15
N VAL A 320 26.74 -12.29 2.96
CA VAL A 320 27.45 -12.50 1.70
C VAL A 320 26.86 -11.58 0.66
N SER A 321 27.70 -10.85 -0.07
CA SER A 321 27.30 -10.02 -1.21
C SER A 321 27.78 -10.64 -2.51
N GLN A 322 26.90 -10.78 -3.50
CA GLN A 322 27.25 -11.37 -4.80
C GLN A 322 26.25 -10.97 -5.91
N THR A 323 26.63 -11.20 -7.16
CA THR A 323 25.78 -10.98 -8.33
C THR A 323 25.13 -12.28 -8.85
N SER A 324 25.63 -13.44 -8.42
CA SER A 324 25.06 -14.74 -8.76
C SER A 324 23.76 -14.99 -7.99
N SER A 325 22.83 -15.74 -8.60
CA SER A 325 21.59 -16.19 -7.97
C SER A 325 21.70 -17.55 -7.26
N THR A 326 22.92 -18.02 -6.99
CA THR A 326 23.18 -19.27 -6.28
C THR A 326 24.32 -19.08 -5.28
N TYR A 327 24.29 -19.79 -4.15
CA TYR A 327 25.35 -19.78 -3.16
C TYR A 327 25.43 -21.12 -2.44
N THR A 328 26.67 -21.58 -2.17
CA THR A 328 26.92 -22.77 -1.35
C THR A 328 27.44 -22.35 0.03
N TYR A 329 26.64 -22.60 1.04
CA TYR A 329 27.00 -22.45 2.44
C TYR A 329 27.66 -23.74 2.92
N THR A 330 28.97 -23.72 3.06
CA THR A 330 29.73 -24.92 3.44
C THR A 330 29.45 -25.29 4.89
N ASN A 331 29.52 -26.59 5.19
CA ASN A 331 29.35 -27.06 6.56
C ASN A 331 30.39 -26.46 7.53
N ALA A 332 31.62 -26.23 7.06
CA ALA A 332 32.65 -25.57 7.83
C ALA A 332 32.26 -24.14 8.24
N ASN A 333 31.67 -23.38 7.30
CA ASN A 333 31.13 -22.04 7.58
C ASN A 333 29.94 -22.10 8.54
N LEU A 334 29.03 -23.06 8.33
CA LEU A 334 27.86 -23.25 9.20
C LEU A 334 28.27 -23.49 10.66
N VAL A 335 29.22 -24.41 10.88
CA VAL A 335 29.73 -24.70 12.21
C VAL A 335 30.48 -23.50 12.81
N SER A 336 31.30 -22.82 12.01
CA SER A 336 32.02 -21.62 12.44
C SER A 336 31.09 -20.51 12.91
N ASP A 337 30.01 -20.27 12.17
CA ASP A 337 29.11 -19.13 12.39
C ASP A 337 28.12 -19.39 13.57
N PHE A 338 27.65 -20.61 13.71
CA PHE A 338 26.68 -20.99 14.73
C PHE A 338 27.30 -21.66 15.96
N GLY A 339 28.60 -21.98 15.94
CA GLY A 339 29.31 -22.72 17.00
C GLY A 339 29.09 -24.24 16.91
N SER A 340 28.06 -24.69 16.26
CA SER A 340 27.70 -26.08 15.93
C SER A 340 26.66 -26.09 14.83
N GLU A 341 26.37 -27.24 14.25
CA GLU A 341 25.27 -27.36 13.30
C GLU A 341 23.93 -27.10 13.98
N PRO A 342 23.19 -26.03 13.61
CA PRO A 342 21.90 -25.70 14.25
C PRO A 342 20.80 -26.68 13.81
N SER A 343 19.81 -26.90 14.67
CA SER A 343 18.62 -27.70 14.32
C SER A 343 17.80 -27.02 13.19
N SER A 344 17.85 -25.69 13.12
CA SER A 344 17.28 -24.89 12.06
C SER A 344 17.89 -23.49 12.01
N PHE A 345 17.88 -22.88 10.84
CA PHE A 345 18.30 -21.50 10.63
C PHE A 345 17.55 -20.89 9.45
N LYS A 346 17.61 -19.57 9.30
CA LYS A 346 17.00 -18.84 8.20
C LYS A 346 18.03 -18.40 7.17
N VAL A 347 17.62 -18.42 5.92
CA VAL A 347 18.32 -17.76 4.80
C VAL A 347 17.44 -16.62 4.32
N ARG A 348 18.01 -15.44 4.19
CA ARG A 348 17.35 -14.24 3.69
C ARG A 348 18.11 -13.72 2.49
N VAL A 349 17.42 -13.32 1.44
CA VAL A 349 17.99 -12.75 0.21
C VAL A 349 17.32 -11.43 -0.10
N THR A 350 18.14 -10.39 -0.30
CA THR A 350 17.73 -9.05 -0.69
C THR A 350 18.49 -8.64 -1.93
N LEU A 351 17.86 -7.96 -2.87
CA LEU A 351 18.53 -7.35 -4.03
C LEU A 351 18.72 -5.86 -3.77
N THR A 352 19.92 -5.34 -4.00
CA THR A 352 20.24 -3.92 -3.83
C THR A 352 20.74 -3.34 -5.16
N ASN A 353 20.20 -2.19 -5.56
CA ASN A 353 20.64 -1.44 -6.73
C ASN A 353 20.56 0.06 -6.46
N GLY A 354 21.61 0.81 -6.81
CA GLY A 354 21.64 2.27 -6.71
C GLY A 354 21.37 2.83 -5.30
N GLY A 355 21.67 2.06 -4.24
CA GLY A 355 21.39 2.44 -2.84
C GLY A 355 20.01 2.04 -2.35
N PHE A 356 19.16 1.47 -3.21
CA PHE A 356 17.83 0.96 -2.85
C PHE A 356 17.88 -0.56 -2.67
N ALA A 357 17.16 -1.05 -1.66
CA ALA A 357 17.03 -2.47 -1.38
C ALA A 357 15.60 -2.93 -1.66
N SER A 358 15.47 -4.11 -2.27
CA SER A 358 14.20 -4.81 -2.37
C SER A 358 13.72 -5.29 -1.00
N ASP A 359 12.46 -5.68 -0.89
CA ASP A 359 12.04 -6.45 0.25
C ASP A 359 12.69 -7.85 0.20
N PRO A 360 13.07 -8.42 1.36
CA PRO A 360 13.74 -9.71 1.41
C PRO A 360 12.79 -10.87 1.13
N ILE A 361 13.34 -11.95 0.59
CA ILE A 361 12.70 -13.27 0.65
C ILE A 361 13.41 -14.11 1.72
N GLU A 362 12.66 -14.87 2.50
CA GLU A 362 13.21 -15.71 3.57
C GLU A 362 12.78 -17.17 3.42
N MET A 363 13.65 -18.07 3.87
CA MET A 363 13.41 -19.50 3.96
C MET A 363 14.02 -20.05 5.25
N THR A 364 13.30 -20.95 5.92
CA THR A 364 13.85 -21.71 7.05
C THR A 364 14.38 -23.04 6.54
N VAL A 365 15.63 -23.37 6.89
CA VAL A 365 16.29 -24.65 6.59
C VAL A 365 16.37 -25.46 7.87
N VAL A 366 15.97 -26.73 7.81
CA VAL A 366 15.88 -27.62 8.99
C VAL A 366 16.89 -28.73 8.86
N LYS A 367 17.53 -29.10 9.98
CA LYS A 367 18.42 -30.28 10.05
C LYS A 367 17.57 -31.54 10.18
N VAL A 368 17.82 -32.56 9.35
CA VAL A 368 17.14 -33.88 9.30
C VAL A 368 18.10 -35.02 9.58
#